data_83cce635e04e2c56c2b5e62040627771
#
_entry.id   83cce635e04e2c56c2b5e62040627771
#
_cell.length_a   1.000
_cell.length_b   1.000
_cell.length_c   1.000
_cell.angle_alpha   90.00
_cell.angle_beta   90.00
_cell.angle_gamma   90.00
#
_symmetry.space_group_name_H-M   'P 1'
#
loop_
_entity.id
_entity.type
_entity.pdbx_description
1 polymer ?
#
loop_
_entity_poly.entity_id
_entity_poly.type
_entity_poly.pdbx_seq_one_letter_code
_entity_poly.pdbx_strand_id
1 'polypeptide(L)'
;MLRLYEDWRGCAPQSVEQLPGAGSNRTYYRFRDAEGNSLIGVVGTSREENEAFIYLARHFGQKRLPMPRVVAVSTSRLCYLQTDLGHRSLFDALSEGREKGGRYAHEEKELLRRTIAELPRIQFVGAEGLDFGRCYPMASMDRTAVFFDLNYFKYCFLKTTGLDFNEVKLEKAFSEMAKDLVGDPDRHAFQYRDFQARNVMLDRDGQPRFIDFQGGRRGPVEYDVASFLWQASVHYAPELRHELMATYLDAARLYTDVDTG
;
A
#
# COMPACT_ATOMS: atom_id res chain seq x y z
N MET A 1 7.93 -23.53 3.74
CA MET A 1 7.98 -22.38 4.65
C MET A 1 8.68 -22.69 5.96
N LEU A 2 8.30 -23.75 6.71
CA LEU A 2 8.97 -24.17 7.96
C LEU A 2 10.48 -24.33 7.77
N ARG A 3 10.90 -25.08 6.74
CA ARG A 3 12.31 -25.28 6.42
C ARG A 3 13.07 -23.96 6.20
N LEU A 4 12.45 -22.98 5.54
CA LEU A 4 13.07 -21.65 5.34
C LEU A 4 13.27 -20.92 6.68
N TYR A 5 12.34 -21.07 7.62
CA TYR A 5 12.46 -20.50 8.95
C TYR A 5 13.59 -21.19 9.75
N GLU A 6 13.62 -22.53 9.74
CA GLU A 6 14.65 -23.34 10.43
C GLU A 6 16.06 -23.06 9.88
N ASP A 7 16.20 -22.99 8.55
CA ASP A 7 17.47 -22.65 7.89
C ASP A 7 17.96 -21.23 8.27
N TRP A 8 17.02 -20.29 8.47
CA TRP A 8 17.36 -18.93 8.85
C TRP A 8 17.63 -18.77 10.35
N ARG A 9 16.79 -19.37 11.22
CA ARG A 9 16.85 -19.19 12.68
C ARG A 9 17.81 -20.19 13.34
N GLY A 10 18.06 -21.35 12.72
CA GLY A 10 18.84 -22.44 13.26
C GLY A 10 18.06 -23.39 14.22
N CYS A 11 16.77 -23.13 14.41
CA CYS A 11 15.88 -23.96 15.23
C CYS A 11 14.43 -23.90 14.74
N ALA A 12 13.60 -24.85 15.14
CA ALA A 12 12.17 -24.85 14.84
C ALA A 12 11.45 -23.71 15.57
N PRO A 13 10.38 -23.15 14.99
CA PRO A 13 9.53 -22.16 15.67
C PRO A 13 8.77 -22.82 16.82
N GLN A 14 8.50 -22.08 17.89
CA GLN A 14 7.64 -22.54 18.99
C GLN A 14 6.17 -22.67 18.55
N SER A 15 5.72 -21.74 17.71
CA SER A 15 4.37 -21.79 17.14
C SER A 15 4.33 -21.23 15.73
N VAL A 16 3.37 -21.75 14.95
CA VAL A 16 3.05 -21.27 13.59
C VAL A 16 1.54 -21.08 13.52
N GLU A 17 1.15 -19.86 13.20
CA GLU A 17 -0.25 -19.45 13.03
C GLU A 17 -0.48 -19.03 11.57
N GLN A 18 -1.45 -19.61 10.88
CA GLN A 18 -1.87 -19.11 9.59
C GLN A 18 -2.75 -17.89 9.79
N LEU A 19 -2.38 -16.77 9.17
CA LEU A 19 -3.14 -15.53 9.24
C LEU A 19 -4.32 -15.57 8.26
N PRO A 20 -5.44 -14.87 8.58
CA PRO A 20 -6.56 -14.74 7.66
C PRO A 20 -6.13 -14.15 6.30
N GLY A 21 -6.62 -14.72 5.22
CA GLY A 21 -6.41 -14.19 3.88
C GLY A 21 -7.19 -12.89 3.67
N ALA A 22 -6.55 -11.88 3.12
CA ALA A 22 -7.16 -10.57 2.84
C ALA A 22 -7.31 -10.34 1.32
N GLY A 23 -8.02 -11.24 0.62
CA GLY A 23 -8.31 -11.07 -0.82
C GLY A 23 -7.13 -11.25 -1.77
N SER A 24 -5.97 -11.71 -1.27
CA SER A 24 -4.77 -11.99 -2.05
C SER A 24 -4.61 -13.50 -2.29
N ASN A 25 -3.96 -13.87 -3.39
CA ASN A 25 -3.53 -15.26 -3.65
C ASN A 25 -2.33 -15.69 -2.80
N ARG A 26 -1.91 -14.86 -1.86
CA ARG A 26 -0.82 -15.13 -0.93
C ARG A 26 -1.34 -15.72 0.36
N THR A 27 -0.56 -16.64 0.95
CA THR A 27 -0.82 -17.18 2.28
C THR A 27 0.23 -16.66 3.26
N TYR A 28 -0.23 -16.17 4.39
CA TYR A 28 0.61 -15.58 5.43
C TYR A 28 0.63 -16.46 6.67
N TYR A 29 1.81 -16.62 7.26
CA TYR A 29 2.03 -17.36 8.49
C TYR A 29 2.81 -16.51 9.47
N ARG A 30 2.37 -16.48 10.73
CA ARG A 30 3.15 -15.88 11.83
C ARG A 30 3.91 -16.97 12.54
N PHE A 31 5.24 -16.87 12.54
CA PHE A 31 6.16 -17.72 13.25
C PHE A 31 6.57 -17.04 14.55
N ARG A 32 6.55 -17.76 15.67
CA ARG A 32 7.04 -17.25 16.96
C ARG A 32 8.17 -18.14 17.45
N ASP A 33 9.23 -17.52 18.00
CA ASP A 33 10.28 -18.22 18.73
C ASP A 33 9.94 -18.35 20.23
N ALA A 34 10.82 -19.03 20.99
CA ALA A 34 10.65 -19.23 22.42
C ALA A 34 10.73 -17.95 23.24
N GLU A 35 11.41 -16.93 22.73
CA GLU A 35 11.54 -15.60 23.32
C GLU A 35 10.36 -14.66 22.99
N GLY A 36 9.39 -15.13 22.20
CA GLY A 36 8.21 -14.36 21.81
C GLY A 36 8.43 -13.40 20.63
N ASN A 37 9.60 -13.42 19.97
CA ASN A 37 9.80 -12.69 18.75
C ASN A 37 9.03 -13.33 17.61
N SER A 38 8.57 -12.53 16.66
CA SER A 38 7.79 -13.03 15.54
C SER A 38 8.30 -12.57 14.18
N LEU A 39 8.06 -13.42 13.18
CA LEU A 39 8.27 -13.15 11.76
C LEU A 39 7.01 -13.51 10.99
N ILE A 40 6.81 -12.87 9.86
CA ILE A 40 5.79 -13.22 8.90
C ILE A 40 6.43 -14.02 7.76
N GLY A 41 5.96 -15.23 7.57
CA GLY A 41 6.26 -16.04 6.39
C GLY A 41 5.20 -15.84 5.33
N VAL A 42 5.61 -15.62 4.10
CA VAL A 42 4.72 -15.40 2.96
C VAL A 42 4.95 -16.48 1.92
N VAL A 43 3.86 -17.11 1.48
CA VAL A 43 3.83 -18.04 0.34
C VAL A 43 3.03 -17.37 -0.76
N GLY A 44 3.69 -17.01 -1.85
CA GLY A 44 3.06 -16.41 -3.03
C GLY A 44 2.91 -17.41 -4.18
N THR A 45 2.01 -17.11 -5.10
CA THR A 45 1.74 -17.90 -6.31
C THR A 45 2.46 -17.35 -7.54
N SER A 46 2.80 -16.05 -7.56
CA SER A 46 3.57 -15.40 -8.62
C SER A 46 5.00 -15.12 -8.18
N ARG A 47 5.96 -15.62 -8.93
CA ARG A 47 7.38 -15.37 -8.70
C ARG A 47 7.73 -13.90 -8.97
N GLU A 48 7.20 -13.35 -10.05
CA GLU A 48 7.47 -11.97 -10.47
C GLU A 48 6.98 -10.98 -9.42
N GLU A 49 5.79 -11.18 -8.89
CA GLU A 49 5.23 -10.35 -7.84
C GLU A 49 6.04 -10.45 -6.54
N ASN A 50 6.49 -11.65 -6.17
CA ASN A 50 7.36 -11.83 -5.01
C ASN A 50 8.73 -11.17 -5.21
N GLU A 51 9.32 -11.27 -6.40
CA GLU A 51 10.59 -10.62 -6.72
C GLU A 51 10.47 -9.10 -6.67
N ALA A 52 9.37 -8.52 -7.14
CA ALA A 52 9.07 -7.09 -7.01
C ALA A 52 8.95 -6.69 -5.53
N PHE A 53 8.19 -7.43 -4.73
CA PHE A 53 8.09 -7.18 -3.29
C PHE A 53 9.45 -7.21 -2.60
N ILE A 54 10.25 -8.27 -2.84
CA ILE A 54 11.57 -8.44 -2.23
C ILE A 54 12.51 -7.30 -2.63
N TYR A 55 12.46 -6.87 -3.89
CA TYR A 55 13.25 -5.76 -4.39
C TYR A 55 12.87 -4.46 -3.71
N LEU A 56 11.59 -4.09 -3.71
CA LEU A 56 11.07 -2.88 -3.08
C LEU A 56 11.36 -2.87 -1.57
N ALA A 57 11.12 -3.97 -0.86
CA ALA A 57 11.39 -4.07 0.57
C ALA A 57 12.87 -3.84 0.91
N ARG A 58 13.80 -4.34 0.08
CA ARG A 58 15.24 -4.10 0.26
C ARG A 58 15.62 -2.66 -0.02
N HIS A 59 15.09 -2.09 -1.11
CA HIS A 59 15.32 -0.70 -1.47
C HIS A 59 14.83 0.25 -0.36
N PHE A 60 13.60 0.07 0.10
CA PHE A 60 13.01 0.86 1.18
C PHE A 60 13.71 0.65 2.52
N GLY A 61 14.18 -0.56 2.79
CA GLY A 61 14.96 -0.87 3.98
C GLY A 61 16.29 -0.11 4.02
N GLN A 62 17.00 0.05 2.88
CA GLN A 62 18.21 0.86 2.77
C GLN A 62 17.96 2.34 3.07
N LYS A 63 16.78 2.84 2.71
CA LYS A 63 16.32 4.21 2.97
C LYS A 63 15.64 4.39 4.35
N ARG A 64 15.59 3.33 5.16
CA ARG A 64 14.96 3.32 6.49
C ARG A 64 13.51 3.77 6.47
N LEU A 65 12.79 3.44 5.39
CA LEU A 65 11.35 3.67 5.33
C LEU A 65 10.60 2.67 6.22
N PRO A 66 9.44 3.03 6.78
CA PRO A 66 8.72 2.26 7.81
C PRO A 66 7.96 1.05 7.21
N MET A 67 8.68 0.18 6.54
CA MET A 67 8.17 -1.01 5.84
C MET A 67 8.80 -2.30 6.35
N PRO A 68 8.20 -3.48 6.10
CA PRO A 68 8.78 -4.75 6.51
C PRO A 68 10.12 -5.01 5.81
N ARG A 69 11.05 -5.61 6.54
CA ARG A 69 12.35 -6.05 6.01
C ARG A 69 12.29 -7.53 5.67
N VAL A 70 12.67 -7.89 4.47
CA VAL A 70 12.83 -9.30 4.08
C VAL A 70 14.12 -9.84 4.69
N VAL A 71 14.01 -10.92 5.47
CA VAL A 71 15.13 -11.53 6.20
C VAL A 71 15.64 -12.82 5.56
N ALA A 72 14.76 -13.59 4.90
CA ALA A 72 15.14 -14.78 4.15
C ALA A 72 14.24 -14.99 2.93
N VAL A 73 14.76 -15.63 1.90
CA VAL A 73 14.04 -15.92 0.64
C VAL A 73 14.37 -17.34 0.21
N SER A 74 13.36 -18.12 -0.15
CA SER A 74 13.54 -19.47 -0.70
C SER A 74 14.23 -19.45 -2.06
N THR A 75 14.89 -20.53 -2.43
CA THR A 75 15.51 -20.70 -3.76
C THR A 75 14.49 -20.58 -4.88
N SER A 76 13.26 -21.06 -4.68
CA SER A 76 12.18 -20.93 -5.65
C SER A 76 11.64 -19.51 -5.85
N ARG A 77 11.97 -18.57 -4.94
CA ARG A 77 11.39 -17.22 -4.88
C ARG A 77 9.88 -17.16 -4.61
N LEU A 78 9.24 -18.29 -4.34
CA LEU A 78 7.81 -18.36 -4.00
C LEU A 78 7.54 -18.14 -2.50
N CYS A 79 8.57 -18.26 -1.66
CA CYS A 79 8.45 -18.06 -0.22
C CYS A 79 9.50 -17.09 0.29
N TYR A 80 9.12 -16.26 1.25
CA TYR A 80 10.06 -15.38 1.96
C TYR A 80 9.63 -15.15 3.42
N LEU A 81 10.58 -14.76 4.25
CA LEU A 81 10.35 -14.32 5.63
C LEU A 81 10.59 -12.82 5.72
N GLN A 82 9.74 -12.14 6.45
CA GLN A 82 9.86 -10.71 6.72
C GLN A 82 9.59 -10.38 8.20
N THR A 83 9.99 -9.19 8.63
CA THR A 83 9.68 -8.71 9.98
C THR A 83 8.18 -8.62 10.19
N ASP A 84 7.73 -9.01 11.39
CA ASP A 84 6.35 -8.84 11.84
C ASP A 84 6.17 -7.40 12.34
N LEU A 85 5.20 -6.68 11.78
CA LEU A 85 4.88 -5.28 12.12
C LEU A 85 3.73 -5.17 13.12
N GLY A 86 3.34 -6.28 13.74
CA GLY A 86 2.26 -6.32 14.71
C GLY A 86 0.97 -6.96 14.16
N HIS A 87 -0.11 -6.78 14.90
CA HIS A 87 -1.39 -7.43 14.61
C HIS A 87 -2.57 -6.46 14.49
N ARG A 88 -2.36 -5.18 14.81
CA ARG A 88 -3.39 -4.15 14.77
C ARG A 88 -3.18 -3.25 13.56
N SER A 89 -4.15 -3.22 12.66
CA SER A 89 -4.13 -2.27 11.55
C SER A 89 -4.65 -0.89 11.99
N LEU A 90 -4.34 0.14 11.21
CA LEU A 90 -4.98 1.45 11.35
C LEU A 90 -6.49 1.32 11.17
N PHE A 91 -6.95 0.48 10.24
CA PHE A 91 -8.37 0.23 10.02
C PHE A 91 -9.06 -0.29 11.30
N ASP A 92 -8.43 -1.21 12.04
CA ASP A 92 -8.96 -1.71 13.31
C ASP A 92 -8.91 -0.63 14.40
N ALA A 93 -7.86 0.19 14.40
CA ALA A 93 -7.71 1.29 15.35
C ALA A 93 -8.75 2.40 15.17
N LEU A 94 -9.32 2.51 13.96
CA LEU A 94 -10.37 3.48 13.60
C LEU A 94 -11.79 2.89 13.71
N SER A 95 -11.98 1.73 14.35
CA SER A 95 -13.28 1.05 14.38
C SER A 95 -14.37 1.89 15.02
N GLU A 96 -14.08 2.57 16.13
CA GLU A 96 -15.05 3.38 16.85
C GLU A 96 -15.58 4.56 16.03
N GLY A 97 -14.70 5.33 15.40
CA GLY A 97 -15.07 6.44 14.53
C GLY A 97 -15.84 5.98 13.28
N ARG A 98 -15.46 4.83 12.70
CA ARG A 98 -16.16 4.24 11.55
C ARG A 98 -17.59 3.82 11.92
N GLU A 99 -17.78 3.14 13.04
CA GLU A 99 -19.08 2.71 13.55
C GLU A 99 -19.98 3.90 13.89
N LYS A 100 -19.39 5.02 14.27
CA LYS A 100 -20.09 6.29 14.52
C LYS A 100 -20.28 7.13 13.23
N GLY A 101 -20.16 6.53 12.05
CA GLY A 101 -20.39 7.18 10.76
C GLY A 101 -19.36 8.26 10.41
N GLY A 102 -18.09 8.05 10.78
CA GLY A 102 -16.98 8.95 10.47
C GLY A 102 -16.71 10.02 11.53
N ARG A 103 -17.32 9.90 12.71
CA ARG A 103 -17.05 10.79 13.86
C ARG A 103 -15.86 10.26 14.67
N TYR A 104 -14.66 10.59 14.22
CA TYR A 104 -13.40 10.16 14.80
C TYR A 104 -13.02 10.95 16.05
N ALA A 105 -12.55 10.25 17.09
CA ALA A 105 -11.99 10.83 18.28
C ALA A 105 -10.63 11.51 17.99
N HIS A 106 -10.12 12.28 18.93
CA HIS A 106 -8.85 13.01 18.77
C HIS A 106 -7.68 12.05 18.50
N GLU A 107 -7.61 10.95 19.23
CA GLU A 107 -6.56 9.93 19.12
C GLU A 107 -6.60 9.23 17.73
N GLU A 108 -7.80 8.95 17.22
CA GLU A 108 -7.98 8.36 15.88
C GLU A 108 -7.54 9.34 14.79
N LYS A 109 -7.89 10.63 14.92
CA LYS A 109 -7.44 11.68 14.00
C LYS A 109 -5.93 11.85 14.01
N GLU A 110 -5.31 11.73 15.18
CA GLU A 110 -3.86 11.81 15.32
C GLU A 110 -3.13 10.65 14.64
N LEU A 111 -3.70 9.44 14.69
CA LEU A 111 -3.20 8.29 13.92
C LEU A 111 -3.30 8.55 12.41
N LEU A 112 -4.40 9.13 11.95
CA LEU A 112 -4.59 9.50 10.54
C LEU A 112 -3.58 10.55 10.08
N ARG A 113 -3.34 11.61 10.87
CA ARG A 113 -2.35 12.65 10.55
C ARG A 113 -0.94 12.07 10.44
N ARG A 114 -0.51 11.27 11.43
CA ARG A 114 0.80 10.59 11.39
C ARG A 114 0.94 9.68 10.18
N THR A 115 -0.12 8.98 9.83
CA THR A 115 -0.11 8.07 8.68
C THR A 115 0.10 8.83 7.37
N ILE A 116 -0.70 9.88 7.12
CA ILE A 116 -0.62 10.61 5.85
C ILE A 116 0.65 11.48 5.77
N ALA A 117 1.19 11.93 6.89
CA ALA A 117 2.44 12.69 6.94
C ALA A 117 3.68 11.86 6.54
N GLU A 118 3.64 10.52 6.67
CA GLU A 118 4.71 9.63 6.19
C GLU A 118 4.65 9.38 4.68
N LEU A 119 3.51 9.61 4.04
CA LEU A 119 3.34 9.30 2.62
C LEU A 119 4.32 10.05 1.71
N PRO A 120 4.56 11.38 1.84
CA PRO A 120 5.53 12.07 0.99
C PRO A 120 6.94 11.48 1.08
N ARG A 121 7.37 11.09 2.29
CA ARG A 121 8.66 10.44 2.47
C ARG A 121 8.76 9.12 1.71
N ILE A 122 7.68 8.33 1.74
CA ILE A 122 7.60 7.07 0.99
C ILE A 122 7.66 7.36 -0.52
N GLN A 123 6.93 8.36 -1.00
CA GLN A 123 6.82 8.71 -2.41
C GLN A 123 8.13 9.26 -2.97
N PHE A 124 8.71 10.26 -2.33
CA PHE A 124 9.87 10.99 -2.86
C PHE A 124 11.19 10.28 -2.51
N VAL A 125 11.46 10.03 -1.23
CA VAL A 125 12.67 9.32 -0.81
C VAL A 125 12.67 7.87 -1.31
N GLY A 126 11.50 7.24 -1.36
CA GLY A 126 11.31 5.91 -1.93
C GLY A 126 11.62 5.82 -3.42
N ALA A 127 11.36 6.89 -4.18
CA ALA A 127 11.65 6.94 -5.62
C ALA A 127 13.14 7.12 -5.95
N GLU A 128 13.91 7.73 -5.04
CA GLU A 128 15.32 8.03 -5.30
C GLU A 128 16.15 6.76 -5.55
N GLY A 129 16.69 6.61 -6.76
CA GLY A 129 17.50 5.46 -7.17
C GLY A 129 16.72 4.15 -7.31
N LEU A 130 15.39 4.20 -7.31
CA LEU A 130 14.54 3.04 -7.56
C LEU A 130 14.55 2.69 -9.06
N ASP A 131 14.87 1.44 -9.37
CA ASP A 131 14.68 0.89 -10.72
C ASP A 131 13.21 0.47 -10.89
N PHE A 132 12.40 1.36 -11.45
CA PHE A 132 10.98 1.13 -11.70
C PHE A 132 10.73 -0.01 -12.70
N GLY A 133 11.71 -0.39 -13.53
CA GLY A 133 11.60 -1.55 -14.43
C GLY A 133 11.43 -2.87 -13.68
N ARG A 134 11.69 -2.90 -12.37
CA ARG A 134 11.49 -4.07 -11.50
C ARG A 134 10.16 -4.06 -10.73
N CYS A 135 9.32 -3.04 -10.94
CA CYS A 135 7.98 -3.00 -10.37
C CYS A 135 7.03 -3.95 -11.12
N TYR A 136 6.03 -4.47 -10.44
CA TYR A 136 5.05 -5.42 -10.97
C TYR A 136 3.63 -4.91 -10.70
N PRO A 137 2.69 -5.12 -11.61
CA PRO A 137 2.81 -5.70 -12.96
C PRO A 137 3.33 -4.72 -14.03
N MET A 138 3.54 -3.45 -13.69
CA MET A 138 3.93 -2.37 -14.60
C MET A 138 4.94 -1.44 -13.94
N ALA A 139 5.85 -0.87 -14.73
CA ALA A 139 6.87 0.06 -14.27
C ALA A 139 6.29 1.45 -13.90
N SER A 140 5.24 1.88 -14.60
CA SER A 140 4.65 3.21 -14.45
C SER A 140 3.13 3.21 -14.60
N MET A 141 2.50 4.25 -14.06
CA MET A 141 1.12 4.58 -14.33
C MET A 141 1.05 5.40 -15.62
N ASP A 142 1.03 4.71 -16.74
CA ASP A 142 0.81 5.27 -18.07
C ASP A 142 -0.66 5.14 -18.50
N ARG A 143 -0.95 5.56 -19.73
CA ARG A 143 -2.30 5.44 -20.30
C ARG A 143 -2.82 4.00 -20.28
N THR A 144 -1.96 3.00 -20.50
CA THR A 144 -2.33 1.58 -20.46
C THR A 144 -2.76 1.15 -19.07
N ALA A 145 -2.00 1.57 -18.03
CA ALA A 145 -2.34 1.28 -16.65
C ALA A 145 -3.69 1.90 -16.23
N VAL A 146 -3.95 3.14 -16.64
CA VAL A 146 -5.25 3.81 -16.36
C VAL A 146 -6.39 3.09 -17.07
N PHE A 147 -6.22 2.72 -18.34
CA PHE A 147 -7.24 1.96 -19.08
C PHE A 147 -7.50 0.58 -18.47
N PHE A 148 -6.48 -0.08 -17.92
CA PHE A 148 -6.66 -1.33 -17.20
C PHE A 148 -7.60 -1.16 -16.00
N ASP A 149 -7.37 -0.14 -15.17
CA ASP A 149 -8.21 0.14 -14.00
C ASP A 149 -9.62 0.60 -14.40
N LEU A 150 -9.77 1.44 -15.42
CA LEU A 150 -11.07 1.87 -15.94
C LEU A 150 -11.87 0.72 -16.58
N ASN A 151 -11.21 -0.19 -17.27
CA ASN A 151 -11.85 -1.41 -17.80
C ASN A 151 -12.25 -2.37 -16.67
N TYR A 152 -11.43 -2.48 -15.61
CA TYR A 152 -11.83 -3.23 -14.42
C TYR A 152 -13.11 -2.65 -13.80
N PHE A 153 -13.19 -1.33 -13.64
CA PHE A 153 -14.42 -0.65 -13.22
C PHE A 153 -15.59 -0.94 -14.18
N LYS A 154 -15.39 -0.80 -15.48
CA LYS A 154 -16.44 -1.05 -16.49
C LYS A 154 -17.00 -2.45 -16.42
N TYR A 155 -16.14 -3.48 -16.40
CA TYR A 155 -16.59 -4.87 -16.47
C TYR A 155 -16.98 -5.48 -15.13
N CYS A 156 -16.28 -5.13 -14.05
CA CYS A 156 -16.54 -5.71 -12.73
C CYS A 156 -17.59 -4.94 -11.90
N PHE A 157 -17.88 -3.70 -12.27
CA PHE A 157 -18.89 -2.89 -11.57
C PHE A 157 -19.96 -2.37 -12.52
N LEU A 158 -19.64 -1.48 -13.45
CA LEU A 158 -20.64 -0.76 -14.23
C LEU A 158 -21.58 -1.69 -14.99
N LYS A 159 -21.06 -2.71 -15.68
CA LYS A 159 -21.89 -3.69 -16.41
C LYS A 159 -22.76 -4.58 -15.50
N THR A 160 -22.37 -4.75 -14.23
CA THR A 160 -23.14 -5.55 -13.27
C THR A 160 -24.34 -4.79 -12.68
N THR A 161 -24.38 -3.46 -12.83
CA THR A 161 -25.49 -2.63 -12.31
C THR A 161 -26.76 -2.72 -13.18
N GLY A 162 -26.68 -3.22 -14.42
CA GLY A 162 -27.77 -3.23 -15.38
C GLY A 162 -28.12 -1.86 -15.96
N LEU A 163 -27.35 -0.80 -15.67
CA LEU A 163 -27.54 0.52 -16.25
C LEU A 163 -27.15 0.53 -17.73
N ASP A 164 -28.05 1.10 -18.55
CA ASP A 164 -27.74 1.39 -19.96
C ASP A 164 -26.77 2.57 -20.09
N PHE A 165 -25.74 2.40 -20.90
CA PHE A 165 -24.80 3.47 -21.22
C PHE A 165 -24.25 3.33 -22.65
N ASN A 166 -23.84 4.45 -23.23
CA ASN A 166 -23.25 4.48 -24.54
C ASN A 166 -21.75 4.12 -24.47
N GLU A 167 -21.37 2.96 -24.98
CA GLU A 167 -20.00 2.44 -24.96
C GLU A 167 -19.01 3.42 -25.62
N VAL A 168 -19.37 4.06 -26.75
CA VAL A 168 -18.48 5.00 -27.44
C VAL A 168 -18.24 6.27 -26.64
N LYS A 169 -19.27 6.79 -25.97
CA LYS A 169 -19.14 7.96 -25.09
C LYS A 169 -18.28 7.62 -23.87
N LEU A 170 -18.46 6.42 -23.30
CA LEU A 170 -17.65 5.95 -22.18
C LEU A 170 -16.17 5.82 -22.53
N GLU A 171 -15.85 5.24 -23.70
CA GLU A 171 -14.46 5.13 -24.17
C GLU A 171 -13.80 6.49 -24.42
N LYS A 172 -14.56 7.48 -24.93
CA LYS A 172 -14.07 8.86 -25.05
C LYS A 172 -13.77 9.46 -23.68
N ALA A 173 -14.71 9.34 -22.72
CA ALA A 173 -14.51 9.81 -21.35
C ALA A 173 -13.30 9.15 -20.69
N PHE A 174 -13.11 7.85 -20.89
CA PHE A 174 -11.94 7.12 -20.41
C PHE A 174 -10.64 7.64 -21.02
N SER A 175 -10.66 7.99 -22.33
CA SER A 175 -9.48 8.55 -23.02
C SER A 175 -9.10 9.92 -22.47
N GLU A 176 -10.07 10.79 -22.22
CA GLU A 176 -9.87 12.11 -21.63
C GLU A 176 -9.37 11.98 -20.18
N MET A 177 -10.04 11.18 -19.37
CA MET A 177 -9.65 10.91 -17.98
C MET A 177 -8.24 10.30 -17.88
N ALA A 178 -7.88 9.39 -18.78
CA ALA A 178 -6.55 8.80 -18.78
C ALA A 178 -5.45 9.83 -19.08
N LYS A 179 -5.72 10.80 -19.95
CA LYS A 179 -4.80 11.91 -20.22
C LYS A 179 -4.59 12.78 -19.00
N ASP A 180 -5.67 13.11 -18.30
CA ASP A 180 -5.62 13.98 -17.11
C ASP A 180 -4.96 13.26 -15.93
N LEU A 181 -5.28 11.97 -15.72
CA LEU A 181 -4.73 11.19 -14.60
C LEU A 181 -3.26 10.85 -14.75
N VAL A 182 -2.74 10.67 -15.97
CA VAL A 182 -1.30 10.47 -16.18
C VAL A 182 -0.54 11.78 -15.89
N GLY A 183 -1.12 12.93 -16.24
CA GLY A 183 -0.53 14.24 -16.01
C GLY A 183 0.86 14.39 -16.62
N ASP A 184 1.76 15.07 -15.90
CA ASP A 184 3.15 15.28 -16.29
C ASP A 184 4.07 14.19 -15.70
N PRO A 185 4.66 13.30 -16.53
CA PRO A 185 5.53 12.22 -16.04
C PRO A 185 6.80 12.71 -15.31
N ASP A 186 7.24 13.93 -15.52
CA ASP A 186 8.42 14.48 -14.85
C ASP A 186 8.14 14.80 -13.36
N ARG A 187 6.86 14.94 -13.00
CA ARG A 187 6.40 15.11 -11.62
C ARG A 187 6.09 13.80 -10.90
N HIS A 188 6.22 12.66 -11.58
CA HIS A 188 5.95 11.36 -10.99
C HIS A 188 7.04 10.93 -10.00
N ALA A 189 6.59 10.33 -8.90
CA ALA A 189 7.43 9.70 -7.90
C ALA A 189 7.03 8.22 -7.68
N PHE A 190 7.33 7.64 -6.53
CA PHE A 190 6.82 6.30 -6.20
C PHE A 190 5.35 6.40 -5.83
N GLN A 191 4.47 5.84 -6.65
CA GLN A 191 3.07 5.63 -6.37
C GLN A 191 2.90 4.31 -5.61
N TYR A 192 2.38 4.37 -4.39
CA TYR A 192 2.16 3.20 -3.53
C TYR A 192 1.05 2.30 -4.06
N ARG A 193 0.02 2.89 -4.64
CA ARG A 193 -1.19 2.36 -5.24
C ARG A 193 -2.27 1.94 -4.25
N ASP A 194 -1.95 1.10 -3.28
CA ASP A 194 -2.91 0.60 -2.30
C ASP A 194 -2.74 1.25 -0.91
N PHE A 195 -2.51 2.57 -0.90
CA PHE A 195 -2.34 3.36 0.32
C PHE A 195 -3.69 3.58 1.00
N GLN A 196 -4.03 2.67 1.90
CA GLN A 196 -5.30 2.66 2.62
C GLN A 196 -5.14 2.14 4.05
N ALA A 197 -6.11 2.44 4.92
CA ALA A 197 -6.03 2.12 6.35
C ALA A 197 -5.82 0.62 6.66
N ARG A 198 -6.26 -0.29 5.79
CA ARG A 198 -6.06 -1.74 5.95
C ARG A 198 -4.60 -2.16 5.74
N ASN A 199 -3.84 -1.38 4.98
CA ASN A 199 -2.45 -1.63 4.62
C ASN A 199 -1.46 -0.84 5.49
N VAL A 200 -1.94 -0.26 6.60
CA VAL A 200 -1.14 0.40 7.61
C VAL A 200 -1.26 -0.38 8.91
N MET A 201 -0.13 -0.92 9.38
CA MET A 201 -0.02 -1.57 10.68
C MET A 201 0.44 -0.55 11.72
N LEU A 202 0.01 -0.72 12.95
CA LEU A 202 0.51 0.06 14.08
C LEU A 202 1.47 -0.82 14.88
N ASP A 203 2.71 -0.36 15.02
CA ASP A 203 3.70 -1.05 15.84
C ASP A 203 3.37 -0.89 17.35
N ARG A 204 4.25 -1.44 18.21
CA ARG A 204 4.06 -1.42 19.68
C ARG A 204 3.98 0.00 20.25
N ASP A 205 4.60 0.97 19.58
CA ASP A 205 4.62 2.38 19.96
C ASP A 205 3.51 3.18 19.26
N GLY A 206 2.60 2.50 18.55
CA GLY A 206 1.51 3.12 17.79
C GLY A 206 1.98 3.90 16.56
N GLN A 207 3.20 3.61 16.06
CA GLN A 207 3.71 4.26 14.85
C GLN A 207 3.24 3.51 13.59
N PRO A 208 2.88 4.24 12.51
CA PRO A 208 2.43 3.62 11.28
C PRO A 208 3.57 2.86 10.57
N ARG A 209 3.26 1.66 10.12
CA ARG A 209 4.11 0.77 9.32
C ARG A 209 3.31 0.32 8.10
N PHE A 210 3.92 0.30 6.94
CA PHE A 210 3.22 0.17 5.68
C PHE A 210 3.49 -1.18 5.02
N ILE A 211 2.42 -1.88 4.60
CA ILE A 211 2.44 -3.20 3.97
C ILE A 211 1.70 -3.16 2.63
N ASP A 212 1.83 -4.21 1.82
CA ASP A 212 1.10 -4.37 0.55
C ASP A 212 1.50 -3.36 -0.55
N PHE A 213 2.79 -3.04 -0.63
CA PHE A 213 3.36 -2.05 -1.57
C PHE A 213 3.89 -2.65 -2.89
N GLN A 214 3.76 -3.97 -3.11
CA GLN A 214 4.32 -4.64 -4.28
C GLN A 214 3.68 -4.22 -5.61
N GLY A 215 2.47 -3.67 -5.57
CA GLY A 215 1.80 -3.08 -6.74
C GLY A 215 2.30 -1.67 -7.08
N GLY A 216 3.20 -1.12 -6.26
CA GLY A 216 3.74 0.23 -6.44
C GLY A 216 4.57 0.37 -7.72
N ARG A 217 4.58 1.57 -8.26
CA ARG A 217 5.19 1.91 -9.56
C ARG A 217 5.55 3.39 -9.62
N ARG A 218 6.10 3.86 -10.74
CA ARG A 218 6.21 5.29 -11.01
C ARG A 218 4.84 5.86 -11.36
N GLY A 219 4.41 6.93 -10.73
CA GLY A 219 3.12 7.55 -11.02
C GLY A 219 2.88 8.87 -10.29
N PRO A 220 1.73 9.51 -10.55
CA PRO A 220 1.33 10.75 -9.89
C PRO A 220 1.12 10.50 -8.39
N VAL A 221 1.70 11.36 -7.57
CA VAL A 221 1.65 11.25 -6.10
C VAL A 221 0.24 11.49 -5.54
N GLU A 222 -0.57 12.24 -6.26
CA GLU A 222 -1.96 12.58 -5.93
C GLU A 222 -2.86 11.33 -5.85
N TYR A 223 -2.52 10.28 -6.59
CA TYR A 223 -3.28 9.01 -6.58
C TYR A 223 -3.39 8.40 -5.18
N ASP A 224 -2.26 8.34 -4.46
CA ASP A 224 -2.23 7.73 -3.13
C ASP A 224 -2.96 8.60 -2.10
N VAL A 225 -2.86 9.92 -2.22
CA VAL A 225 -3.61 10.89 -1.41
C VAL A 225 -5.11 10.69 -1.62
N ALA A 226 -5.55 10.63 -2.87
CA ALA A 226 -6.96 10.38 -3.20
C ALA A 226 -7.41 9.01 -2.68
N SER A 227 -6.61 7.95 -2.86
CA SER A 227 -6.90 6.61 -2.36
C SER A 227 -7.12 6.58 -0.85
N PHE A 228 -6.30 7.32 -0.08
CA PHE A 228 -6.42 7.40 1.36
C PHE A 228 -7.63 8.23 1.81
N LEU A 229 -7.84 9.39 1.18
CA LEU A 229 -8.88 10.32 1.61
C LEU A 229 -10.29 9.91 1.20
N TRP A 230 -10.44 9.16 0.09
CA TRP A 230 -11.76 8.75 -0.44
C TRP A 230 -12.04 7.24 -0.34
N GLN A 231 -11.28 6.50 0.47
CA GLN A 231 -11.61 5.09 0.73
C GLN A 231 -13.01 4.96 1.35
N ALA A 232 -13.88 4.17 0.70
CA ALA A 232 -15.30 4.10 1.04
C ALA A 232 -15.59 3.59 2.46
N SER A 233 -14.69 2.77 3.02
CA SER A 233 -14.91 2.08 4.29
C SER A 233 -14.67 2.92 5.55
N VAL A 234 -14.20 4.17 5.41
CA VAL A 234 -13.81 5.02 6.56
C VAL A 234 -14.70 6.24 6.78
N HIS A 235 -15.50 6.64 5.81
CA HIS A 235 -16.48 7.73 5.93
C HIS A 235 -15.91 9.07 6.45
N TYR A 236 -14.71 9.48 5.97
CA TYR A 236 -14.14 10.77 6.40
C TYR A 236 -15.03 11.93 5.99
N ALA A 237 -15.38 12.79 6.96
CA ALA A 237 -16.08 14.03 6.71
C ALA A 237 -15.22 14.98 5.84
N PRO A 238 -15.84 15.90 5.06
CA PRO A 238 -15.09 16.83 4.21
C PRO A 238 -14.02 17.63 4.97
N GLU A 239 -14.34 18.08 6.17
CA GLU A 239 -13.43 18.86 7.03
C GLU A 239 -12.17 18.04 7.40
N LEU A 240 -12.36 16.76 7.74
CA LEU A 240 -11.23 15.87 8.03
C LEU A 240 -10.39 15.58 6.79
N ARG A 241 -11.01 15.43 5.61
CA ARG A 241 -10.27 15.27 4.35
C ARG A 241 -9.39 16.50 4.05
N HIS A 242 -9.92 17.71 4.23
CA HIS A 242 -9.17 18.94 4.05
C HIS A 242 -8.01 19.05 5.05
N GLU A 243 -8.24 18.70 6.31
CA GLU A 243 -7.22 18.67 7.35
C GLU A 243 -6.09 17.68 7.01
N LEU A 244 -6.44 16.46 6.59
CA LEU A 244 -5.47 15.44 6.21
C LEU A 244 -4.71 15.82 4.91
N MET A 245 -5.38 16.47 3.95
CA MET A 245 -4.73 17.00 2.75
C MET A 245 -3.71 18.09 3.11
N ALA A 246 -4.07 19.02 4.00
CA ALA A 246 -3.14 20.04 4.49
C ALA A 246 -1.93 19.39 5.20
N THR A 247 -2.17 18.37 6.02
CA THR A 247 -1.09 17.60 6.67
C THR A 247 -0.15 16.95 5.66
N TYR A 248 -0.69 16.37 4.58
CA TYR A 248 0.12 15.81 3.49
C TYR A 248 0.97 16.89 2.81
N LEU A 249 0.36 18.02 2.42
CA LEU A 249 1.04 19.12 1.74
C LEU A 249 2.17 19.71 2.61
N ASP A 250 1.92 19.90 3.91
CA ASP A 250 2.94 20.39 4.84
C ASP A 250 4.14 19.43 4.94
N ALA A 251 3.88 18.12 4.98
CA ALA A 251 4.93 17.11 4.98
C ALA A 251 5.65 17.02 3.63
N ALA A 252 4.94 17.19 2.51
CA ALA A 252 5.50 17.13 1.15
C ALA A 252 6.51 18.26 0.86
N ARG A 253 6.31 19.44 1.45
CA ARG A 253 7.25 20.58 1.33
C ARG A 253 8.67 20.27 1.79
N LEU A 254 8.89 19.21 2.56
CA LEU A 254 10.21 18.76 2.95
C LEU A 254 10.97 18.05 1.80
N TYR A 255 10.29 17.65 0.74
CA TYR A 255 10.83 16.80 -0.32
C TYR A 255 10.67 17.37 -1.73
N THR A 256 9.73 18.28 -1.93
CA THR A 256 9.44 18.87 -3.24
C THR A 256 8.81 20.25 -3.09
N ASP A 257 8.93 21.06 -4.14
CA ASP A 257 8.18 22.31 -4.24
C ASP A 257 6.71 21.98 -4.49
N VAL A 258 5.86 22.32 -3.53
CA VAL A 258 4.41 22.11 -3.62
C VAL A 258 3.78 23.39 -4.18
N ASP A 259 3.30 23.30 -5.42
CA ASP A 259 2.46 24.33 -5.99
C ASP A 259 1.04 24.18 -5.38
N THR A 260 0.61 25.21 -4.66
CA THR A 260 -0.72 25.27 -4.03
C THR A 260 -1.68 26.13 -4.84
N GLY A 261 -1.42 26.27 -6.18
CA GLY A 261 -2.17 27.11 -7.10
C GLY A 261 -3.69 26.90 -7.14
#